data_a0665dad6c1c57d0d45a28c41081298d
#
_entry.id   a0665dad6c1c57d0d45a28c41081298d
#
_cell.length_a   1.000
_cell.length_b   1.000
_cell.length_c   1.000
_cell.angle_alpha   90.00
_cell.angle_beta   90.00
_cell.angle_gamma   90.00
#
_symmetry.space_group_name_H-M   'P 1'
#
loop_
_entity.id
_entity.type
_entity.pdbx_description
1 polymer ?
#
loop_
_entity_poly.entity_id
_entity_poly.type
_entity_poly.pdbx_seq_one_letter_code
_entity_poly.pdbx_strand_id
1 'polypeptide(L)'
;MRSAALLAAILCLACSPRSPARAIRVAAAADLANAFAELGHEFETRTGIRVEAEYGSSGLLAKQIEQGAPFALFAAANREYVEQVVKAGRCDGATAQSYARGRLVVWTRNGAARPAQLADLADPRFKKIAIANPEHAPYGKAAREALERAQLWTQLEPKIVLGENVQATMLYARDGNADAAIVALSLAAVTNGGASLPVDPALHAPLDQAMVVCGTGPAAAEAKQLEAFIGSREGREVMTRYGFTLPADAPATP
;
A
#
# COMPACT_ATOMS: atom_id res chain seq x y z
N MET A 1 4.34 64.88 -49.89
CA MET A 1 4.20 63.40 -49.86
C MET A 1 4.82 62.93 -48.53
N ARG A 2 3.96 62.52 -47.60
CA ARG A 2 4.38 62.13 -46.23
C ARG A 2 4.30 60.60 -46.14
N SER A 3 5.45 59.91 -45.98
CA SER A 3 5.51 58.48 -45.79
C SER A 3 5.33 58.14 -44.30
N ALA A 4 4.27 57.43 -43.97
CA ALA A 4 4.02 56.89 -42.64
C ALA A 4 4.70 55.54 -42.52
N ALA A 5 5.65 55.41 -41.63
CA ALA A 5 6.26 54.12 -41.28
C ALA A 5 5.44 53.46 -40.17
N LEU A 6 4.83 52.31 -40.46
CA LEU A 6 4.18 51.42 -39.47
C LEU A 6 5.24 50.63 -38.75
N LEU A 7 5.39 50.86 -37.45
CA LEU A 7 6.18 50.00 -36.55
C LEU A 7 5.30 48.82 -36.09
N ALA A 8 5.57 47.61 -36.60
CA ALA A 8 4.94 46.37 -36.13
C ALA A 8 5.70 45.90 -34.85
N ALA A 9 5.07 46.03 -33.70
CA ALA A 9 5.56 45.46 -32.46
C ALA A 9 5.28 43.96 -32.43
N ILE A 10 6.33 43.13 -32.58
CA ILE A 10 6.27 41.70 -32.43
C ILE A 10 6.24 41.37 -30.92
N LEU A 11 5.06 41.01 -30.43
CA LEU A 11 4.88 40.49 -29.06
C LEU A 11 5.39 39.03 -29.03
N CYS A 12 6.66 38.84 -28.64
CA CYS A 12 7.19 37.53 -28.33
C CYS A 12 6.51 37.02 -27.05
N LEU A 13 5.48 36.18 -27.16
CA LEU A 13 5.02 35.36 -26.04
C LEU A 13 6.17 34.43 -25.66
N ALA A 14 6.86 34.76 -24.58
CA ALA A 14 7.84 33.89 -23.96
C ALA A 14 7.11 32.66 -23.40
N CYS A 15 7.03 31.58 -24.18
CA CYS A 15 6.77 30.23 -23.66
C CYS A 15 7.94 29.87 -22.75
N SER A 16 7.82 30.16 -21.46
CA SER A 16 8.76 29.61 -20.47
C SER A 16 8.65 28.10 -20.53
N PRO A 17 9.74 27.35 -20.76
CA PRO A 17 9.72 25.91 -20.66
C PRO A 17 9.28 25.54 -19.26
N ARG A 18 8.13 24.86 -19.14
CA ARG A 18 7.65 24.31 -17.87
C ARG A 18 8.72 23.29 -17.45
N SER A 19 9.43 23.54 -16.35
CA SER A 19 10.34 22.54 -15.78
C SER A 19 9.60 21.21 -15.68
N PRO A 20 10.22 20.08 -16.09
CA PRO A 20 9.56 18.78 -15.96
C PRO A 20 9.08 18.62 -14.52
N ALA A 21 7.83 18.23 -14.35
CA ALA A 21 7.25 18.04 -13.03
C ALA A 21 8.13 17.05 -12.25
N ARG A 22 8.62 17.47 -11.08
CA ARG A 22 9.39 16.60 -10.20
C ARG A 22 8.51 15.43 -9.79
N ALA A 23 8.96 14.21 -9.96
CA ALA A 23 8.22 13.02 -9.62
C ALA A 23 9.14 11.99 -8.96
N ILE A 24 8.60 11.30 -7.95
CA ILE A 24 9.27 10.18 -7.28
C ILE A 24 8.49 8.90 -7.51
N ARG A 25 9.20 7.83 -7.88
CA ARG A 25 8.61 6.50 -8.01
C ARG A 25 8.65 5.79 -6.67
N VAL A 26 7.50 5.30 -6.24
CA VAL A 26 7.31 4.62 -4.96
C VAL A 26 6.84 3.19 -5.20
N ALA A 27 7.55 2.21 -4.64
CA ALA A 27 7.06 0.85 -4.51
C ALA A 27 6.26 0.75 -3.22
N ALA A 28 4.96 0.49 -3.29
CA ALA A 28 4.08 0.47 -2.12
C ALA A 28 3.31 -0.85 -2.02
N ALA A 29 3.22 -1.41 -0.83
CA ALA A 29 2.39 -2.57 -0.58
C ALA A 29 0.93 -2.28 -0.96
N ALA A 30 0.25 -3.25 -1.57
CA ALA A 30 -1.06 -3.08 -2.18
C ALA A 30 -2.18 -2.68 -1.19
N ASP A 31 -2.00 -2.93 0.10
CA ASP A 31 -2.91 -2.47 1.15
C ASP A 31 -2.86 -0.95 1.38
N LEU A 32 -1.81 -0.28 0.90
CA LEU A 32 -1.62 1.17 0.99
C LEU A 32 -2.33 1.96 -0.13
N ALA A 33 -2.89 1.28 -1.13
CA ALA A 33 -3.32 1.94 -2.37
C ALA A 33 -4.21 3.17 -2.15
N ASN A 34 -5.20 3.09 -1.25
CA ASN A 34 -6.10 4.20 -0.98
C ASN A 34 -5.45 5.29 -0.10
N ALA A 35 -4.75 4.90 0.97
CA ALA A 35 -4.08 5.85 1.85
C ALA A 35 -2.95 6.61 1.13
N PHE A 36 -2.16 5.92 0.32
CA PHE A 36 -1.06 6.55 -0.42
C PHE A 36 -1.54 7.39 -1.61
N ALA A 37 -2.70 7.11 -2.19
CA ALA A 37 -3.30 8.01 -3.17
C ALA A 37 -3.63 9.38 -2.54
N GLU A 38 -4.20 9.39 -1.33
CA GLU A 38 -4.49 10.62 -0.58
C GLU A 38 -3.20 11.31 -0.12
N LEU A 39 -2.28 10.57 0.53
CA LEU A 39 -0.97 11.10 0.96
C LEU A 39 -0.16 11.69 -0.20
N GLY A 40 -0.15 11.01 -1.35
CA GLY A 40 0.55 11.48 -2.55
C GLY A 40 -0.05 12.78 -3.09
N HIS A 41 -1.37 12.89 -3.11
CA HIS A 41 -2.06 14.11 -3.53
C HIS A 41 -1.79 15.29 -2.58
N GLU A 42 -1.86 15.06 -1.27
CA GLU A 42 -1.56 16.11 -0.28
C GLU A 42 -0.09 16.53 -0.33
N PHE A 43 0.83 15.58 -0.49
CA PHE A 43 2.26 15.84 -0.62
C PHE A 43 2.56 16.65 -1.89
N GLU A 44 1.99 16.26 -3.04
CA GLU A 44 2.14 17.01 -4.30
C GLU A 44 1.61 18.44 -4.18
N THR A 45 0.46 18.62 -3.53
CA THR A 45 -0.13 19.96 -3.31
C THR A 45 0.80 20.87 -2.51
N ARG A 46 1.53 20.33 -1.53
CA ARG A 46 2.43 21.11 -0.66
C ARG A 46 3.80 21.37 -1.26
N THR A 47 4.32 20.42 -2.02
CA THR A 47 5.72 20.42 -2.44
C THR A 47 5.93 20.62 -3.93
N GLY A 48 4.88 20.40 -4.74
CA GLY A 48 4.96 20.31 -6.19
C GLY A 48 5.67 19.06 -6.69
N ILE A 49 5.91 18.06 -5.82
CA ILE A 49 6.54 16.77 -6.16
C ILE A 49 5.46 15.72 -6.31
N ARG A 50 5.31 15.17 -7.51
CA ARG A 50 4.33 14.12 -7.80
C ARG A 50 4.80 12.77 -7.26
N VAL A 51 3.88 12.00 -6.68
CA VAL A 51 4.11 10.62 -6.22
C VAL A 51 3.54 9.65 -7.26
N GLU A 52 4.42 8.85 -7.86
CA GLU A 52 4.07 7.78 -8.80
C GLU A 52 4.21 6.44 -8.08
N ALA A 53 3.12 5.99 -7.47
CA ALA A 53 3.13 4.76 -6.69
C ALA A 53 2.78 3.53 -7.56
N GLU A 54 3.60 2.49 -7.46
CA GLU A 54 3.34 1.15 -7.99
C GLU A 54 2.93 0.25 -6.82
N TYR A 55 1.73 -0.34 -6.92
CA TYR A 55 1.15 -1.16 -5.87
C TYR A 55 1.30 -2.65 -6.19
N GLY A 56 1.85 -3.40 -5.23
CA GLY A 56 2.08 -4.83 -5.41
C GLY A 56 2.25 -5.58 -4.10
N SER A 57 2.53 -6.87 -4.15
CA SER A 57 2.93 -7.60 -2.96
C SER A 57 4.37 -7.20 -2.56
N SER A 58 4.61 -7.03 -1.26
CA SER A 58 5.90 -6.55 -0.77
C SER A 58 7.08 -7.41 -1.22
N GLY A 59 6.90 -8.73 -1.32
CA GLY A 59 7.97 -9.62 -1.78
C GLY A 59 8.30 -9.49 -3.26
N LEU A 60 7.30 -9.26 -4.13
CA LEU A 60 7.57 -9.02 -5.56
C LEU A 60 8.22 -7.65 -5.78
N LEU A 61 7.76 -6.62 -5.07
CA LEU A 61 8.37 -5.28 -5.12
C LEU A 61 9.82 -5.31 -4.61
N ALA A 62 10.09 -6.03 -3.52
CA ALA A 62 11.46 -6.21 -3.02
C ALA A 62 12.37 -6.87 -4.07
N LYS A 63 11.90 -7.92 -4.77
CA LYS A 63 12.66 -8.54 -5.86
C LYS A 63 12.93 -7.56 -7.01
N GLN A 64 11.97 -6.74 -7.39
CA GLN A 64 12.17 -5.72 -8.42
C GLN A 64 13.25 -4.71 -8.00
N ILE A 65 13.24 -4.26 -6.73
CA ILE A 65 14.25 -3.35 -6.19
C ILE A 65 15.63 -4.03 -6.19
N GLU A 66 15.74 -5.28 -5.77
CA GLU A 66 17.00 -6.06 -5.83
C GLU A 66 17.55 -6.15 -7.25
N GLN A 67 16.66 -6.29 -8.24
CA GLN A 67 17.00 -6.34 -9.66
C GLN A 67 17.30 -4.96 -10.27
N GLY A 68 17.21 -3.89 -9.47
CA GLY A 68 17.57 -2.53 -9.88
C GLY A 68 16.42 -1.68 -10.38
N ALA A 69 15.17 -2.04 -10.10
CA ALA A 69 14.04 -1.15 -10.40
C ALA A 69 14.23 0.20 -9.70
N PRO A 70 14.04 1.34 -10.43
CA PRO A 70 14.43 2.66 -9.95
C PRO A 70 13.36 3.31 -9.07
N PHE A 71 13.02 2.66 -7.97
CA PHE A 71 12.16 3.25 -6.95
C PHE A 71 12.99 4.11 -5.99
N ALA A 72 12.43 5.25 -5.57
CA ALA A 72 13.04 6.15 -4.61
C ALA A 72 12.59 5.89 -3.16
N LEU A 73 11.40 5.30 -2.98
CA LEU A 73 10.87 4.87 -1.68
C LEU A 73 10.28 3.47 -1.82
N PHE A 74 10.51 2.63 -0.83
CA PHE A 74 9.83 1.34 -0.67
C PHE A 74 9.03 1.34 0.63
N ALA A 75 7.72 1.16 0.55
CA ALA A 75 6.80 1.04 1.67
C ALA A 75 6.20 -0.37 1.69
N ALA A 76 6.70 -1.23 2.57
CA ALA A 76 6.35 -2.64 2.66
C ALA A 76 5.32 -2.90 3.77
N ALA A 77 4.48 -3.92 3.59
CA ALA A 77 3.52 -4.38 4.59
C ALA A 77 4.16 -5.24 5.70
N ASN A 78 5.46 -5.48 5.65
CA ASN A 78 6.24 -6.03 6.75
C ASN A 78 7.70 -5.55 6.70
N ARG A 79 8.36 -5.63 7.85
CA ARG A 79 9.74 -5.16 8.03
C ARG A 79 10.77 -6.04 7.30
N GLU A 80 10.51 -7.35 7.20
CA GLU A 80 11.45 -8.32 6.61
C GLU A 80 11.88 -7.94 5.19
N TYR A 81 10.93 -7.46 4.35
CA TYR A 81 11.25 -7.05 2.97
C TYR A 81 12.04 -5.74 2.90
N VAL A 82 11.86 -4.83 3.86
CA VAL A 82 12.73 -3.64 3.98
C VAL A 82 14.15 -4.06 4.33
N GLU A 83 14.33 -4.96 5.29
CA GLU A 83 15.65 -5.49 5.67
C GLU A 83 16.32 -6.23 4.50
N GLN A 84 15.54 -6.95 3.70
CA GLN A 84 16.01 -7.65 2.49
C GLN A 84 16.63 -6.68 1.48
N VAL A 85 15.95 -5.60 1.10
CA VAL A 85 16.45 -4.62 0.11
C VAL A 85 17.62 -3.78 0.65
N VAL A 86 17.65 -3.53 1.96
CA VAL A 86 18.80 -2.89 2.65
C VAL A 86 20.02 -3.80 2.60
N LYS A 87 19.86 -5.09 2.94
CA LYS A 87 20.94 -6.08 2.89
C LYS A 87 21.47 -6.27 1.46
N ALA A 88 20.62 -6.13 0.46
CA ALA A 88 21.02 -6.16 -0.95
C ALA A 88 21.75 -4.87 -1.41
N GLY A 89 21.93 -3.88 -0.53
CA GLY A 89 22.62 -2.61 -0.83
C GLY A 89 21.83 -1.70 -1.78
N ARG A 90 20.52 -1.87 -1.88
CA ARG A 90 19.68 -1.08 -2.79
C ARG A 90 19.03 0.13 -2.13
N CYS A 91 18.88 0.10 -0.82
CA CYS A 91 18.21 1.13 -0.05
C CYS A 91 19.06 1.53 1.17
N ASP A 92 18.88 2.75 1.64
CA ASP A 92 19.62 3.34 2.77
C ASP A 92 19.02 2.86 4.11
N GLY A 93 19.65 1.86 4.74
CA GLY A 93 19.19 1.30 6.01
C GLY A 93 19.06 2.32 7.15
N ALA A 94 19.76 3.47 7.08
CA ALA A 94 19.63 4.54 8.08
C ALA A 94 18.27 5.25 8.01
N THR A 95 17.53 5.11 6.89
CA THR A 95 16.18 5.66 6.72
C THR A 95 15.08 4.63 7.03
N ALA A 96 15.44 3.37 7.32
CA ALA A 96 14.45 2.32 7.58
C ALA A 96 13.66 2.59 8.86
N GLN A 97 12.34 2.81 8.73
CA GLN A 97 11.47 3.09 9.86
C GLN A 97 10.11 2.41 9.74
N SER A 98 9.51 2.09 10.89
CA SER A 98 8.12 1.62 10.96
C SER A 98 7.17 2.82 10.88
N TYR A 99 6.12 2.72 10.07
CA TYR A 99 5.15 3.81 9.90
C TYR A 99 3.73 3.41 10.27
N ALA A 100 3.39 2.11 10.25
CA ALA A 100 2.05 1.63 10.54
C ALA A 100 2.05 0.16 10.96
N ARG A 101 0.92 -0.29 11.48
CA ARG A 101 0.58 -1.71 11.62
C ARG A 101 -0.75 -1.98 10.94
N GLY A 102 -0.75 -2.96 10.05
CA GLY A 102 -1.94 -3.42 9.33
C GLY A 102 -2.84 -4.30 10.20
N ARG A 103 -4.09 -4.42 9.77
CA ARG A 103 -5.10 -5.27 10.42
C ARG A 103 -5.74 -6.19 9.39
N LEU A 104 -5.94 -7.45 9.77
CA LEU A 104 -6.54 -8.48 8.93
C LEU A 104 -8.05 -8.58 9.21
N VAL A 105 -8.85 -8.71 8.15
CA VAL A 105 -10.30 -8.89 8.23
C VAL A 105 -10.76 -9.94 7.23
N VAL A 106 -11.86 -10.63 7.53
CA VAL A 106 -12.67 -11.36 6.55
C VAL A 106 -13.66 -10.38 5.95
N TRP A 107 -13.68 -10.23 4.64
CA TRP A 107 -14.65 -9.38 3.95
C TRP A 107 -15.59 -10.23 3.09
N THR A 108 -16.89 -9.91 3.11
CA THR A 108 -17.92 -10.52 2.27
C THR A 108 -18.79 -9.44 1.64
N ARG A 109 -19.16 -9.63 0.37
CA ARG A 109 -20.05 -8.69 -0.33
C ARG A 109 -21.49 -8.75 0.20
N ASN A 110 -22.25 -7.71 -0.02
CA ASN A 110 -23.68 -7.69 0.29
C ASN A 110 -24.42 -8.80 -0.49
N GLY A 111 -25.37 -9.46 0.18
CA GLY A 111 -26.09 -10.58 -0.38
C GLY A 111 -25.37 -11.94 -0.30
N ALA A 112 -24.09 -11.98 0.04
CA ALA A 112 -23.37 -13.21 0.36
C ALA A 112 -23.57 -13.62 1.82
N ALA A 113 -23.20 -14.87 2.15
CA ALA A 113 -23.16 -15.33 3.53
C ALA A 113 -22.19 -14.48 4.35
N ARG A 114 -22.55 -14.17 5.59
CA ARG A 114 -21.70 -13.40 6.52
C ARG A 114 -21.22 -14.31 7.64
N PRO A 115 -19.91 -14.45 7.85
CA PRO A 115 -19.38 -15.16 9.01
C PRO A 115 -19.52 -14.27 10.26
N ALA A 116 -19.88 -14.86 11.40
CA ALA A 116 -19.84 -14.21 12.70
C ALA A 116 -18.49 -14.43 13.40
N GLN A 117 -17.78 -15.49 13.03
CA GLN A 117 -16.43 -15.83 13.49
C GLN A 117 -15.63 -16.50 12.38
N LEU A 118 -14.31 -16.59 12.54
CA LEU A 118 -13.42 -17.17 11.51
C LEU A 118 -13.78 -18.61 11.17
N ALA A 119 -14.22 -19.40 12.15
CA ALA A 119 -14.61 -20.80 11.96
C ALA A 119 -15.83 -20.98 11.04
N ASP A 120 -16.67 -19.97 10.90
CA ASP A 120 -17.85 -20.04 10.02
C ASP A 120 -17.48 -20.14 8.54
N LEU A 121 -16.23 -19.84 8.15
CA LEU A 121 -15.72 -20.08 6.80
C LEU A 121 -15.72 -21.57 6.41
N ALA A 122 -15.83 -22.48 7.38
CA ALA A 122 -16.02 -23.91 7.13
C ALA A 122 -17.41 -24.24 6.58
N ASP A 123 -18.41 -23.38 6.78
CA ASP A 123 -19.78 -23.57 6.28
C ASP A 123 -19.78 -23.84 4.76
N PRO A 124 -20.61 -24.78 4.25
CA PRO A 124 -20.73 -25.09 2.82
C PRO A 124 -21.11 -23.89 1.92
N ARG A 125 -21.67 -22.83 2.49
CA ARG A 125 -21.98 -21.59 1.76
C ARG A 125 -20.74 -20.85 1.28
N PHE A 126 -19.59 -21.03 1.95
CA PHE A 126 -18.29 -20.52 1.51
C PHE A 126 -17.59 -21.59 0.67
N LYS A 127 -17.69 -21.49 -0.65
CA LYS A 127 -17.08 -22.43 -1.60
C LYS A 127 -15.69 -21.99 -2.03
N LYS A 128 -15.47 -20.66 -2.12
CA LYS A 128 -14.19 -20.03 -2.48
C LYS A 128 -13.86 -18.94 -1.50
N ILE A 129 -12.67 -19.02 -0.90
CA ILE A 129 -12.13 -18.05 0.04
C ILE A 129 -10.84 -17.50 -0.56
N ALA A 130 -10.80 -16.20 -0.82
CA ALA A 130 -9.62 -15.57 -1.39
C ALA A 130 -8.66 -15.14 -0.30
N ILE A 131 -7.37 -15.44 -0.48
CA ILE A 131 -6.25 -14.87 0.29
C ILE A 131 -5.17 -14.40 -0.69
N ALA A 132 -4.35 -13.44 -0.31
CA ALA A 132 -3.17 -13.10 -1.10
C ALA A 132 -2.17 -14.26 -1.07
N ASN A 133 -1.33 -14.40 -2.11
CA ASN A 133 -0.38 -15.50 -2.16
C ASN A 133 0.63 -15.41 -1.00
N PRO A 134 0.65 -16.36 -0.05
CA PRO A 134 1.49 -16.31 1.15
C PRO A 134 2.99 -16.39 0.86
N GLU A 135 3.40 -16.85 -0.33
CA GLU A 135 4.80 -16.95 -0.72
C GLU A 135 5.51 -15.59 -0.82
N HIS A 136 4.75 -14.51 -1.09
CA HIS A 136 5.32 -13.18 -1.31
C HIS A 136 4.47 -12.01 -0.78
N ALA A 137 3.25 -12.27 -0.30
CA ALA A 137 2.34 -11.25 0.21
C ALA A 137 2.19 -11.36 1.73
N PRO A 138 2.59 -10.32 2.52
CA PRO A 138 2.48 -10.34 3.98
C PRO A 138 1.08 -10.63 4.50
N TYR A 139 0.04 -10.04 3.89
CA TYR A 139 -1.35 -10.34 4.25
C TYR A 139 -1.78 -11.77 3.93
N GLY A 140 -1.22 -12.37 2.90
CA GLY A 140 -1.44 -13.78 2.58
C GLY A 140 -0.80 -14.70 3.61
N LYS A 141 0.45 -14.41 4.02
CA LYS A 141 1.15 -15.11 5.10
C LYS A 141 0.35 -15.01 6.40
N ALA A 142 -0.10 -13.81 6.77
CA ALA A 142 -0.92 -13.59 7.97
C ALA A 142 -2.28 -14.32 7.90
N ALA A 143 -2.94 -14.34 6.73
CA ALA A 143 -4.19 -15.07 6.54
C ALA A 143 -3.99 -16.58 6.71
N ARG A 144 -2.93 -17.15 6.13
CA ARG A 144 -2.57 -18.55 6.30
C ARG A 144 -2.27 -18.87 7.76
N GLU A 145 -1.43 -18.09 8.43
CA GLU A 145 -1.09 -18.25 9.84
C GLU A 145 -2.36 -18.23 10.73
N ALA A 146 -3.28 -17.28 10.45
CA ALA A 146 -4.53 -17.18 11.20
C ALA A 146 -5.40 -18.43 11.06
N LEU A 147 -5.52 -18.98 9.85
CA LEU A 147 -6.26 -20.20 9.60
C LEU A 147 -5.56 -21.43 10.21
N GLU A 148 -4.22 -21.51 10.18
CA GLU A 148 -3.43 -22.57 10.80
C GLU A 148 -3.58 -22.56 12.32
N ARG A 149 -3.42 -21.40 12.98
CA ARG A 149 -3.57 -21.29 14.45
C ARG A 149 -5.01 -21.52 14.92
N ALA A 150 -5.99 -21.17 14.10
CA ALA A 150 -7.39 -21.49 14.33
C ALA A 150 -7.73 -22.96 14.02
N GLN A 151 -6.77 -23.78 13.56
CA GLN A 151 -6.93 -25.17 13.15
C GLN A 151 -7.93 -25.36 11.99
N LEU A 152 -8.08 -24.35 11.13
CA LEU A 152 -9.01 -24.33 10.00
C LEU A 152 -8.33 -24.60 8.66
N TRP A 153 -7.00 -24.48 8.56
CA TRP A 153 -6.27 -24.52 7.29
C TRP A 153 -6.56 -25.77 6.48
N THR A 154 -6.36 -26.94 7.06
CA THR A 154 -6.54 -28.23 6.37
C THR A 154 -7.95 -28.39 5.77
N GLN A 155 -8.97 -27.91 6.49
CA GLN A 155 -10.36 -27.99 6.03
C GLN A 155 -10.65 -26.96 4.92
N LEU A 156 -10.02 -25.78 4.98
CA LEU A 156 -10.31 -24.67 4.09
C LEU A 156 -9.38 -24.61 2.87
N GLU A 157 -8.20 -25.24 2.93
CA GLU A 157 -7.22 -25.26 1.85
C GLU A 157 -7.81 -25.61 0.47
N PRO A 158 -8.71 -26.62 0.33
CA PRO A 158 -9.35 -26.93 -0.95
C PRO A 158 -10.27 -25.82 -1.48
N LYS A 159 -10.67 -24.86 -0.63
CA LYS A 159 -11.52 -23.72 -0.98
C LYS A 159 -10.71 -22.45 -1.26
N ILE A 160 -9.40 -22.46 -0.97
CA ILE A 160 -8.54 -21.26 -1.07
C ILE A 160 -8.28 -20.94 -2.53
N VAL A 161 -8.46 -19.67 -2.88
CA VAL A 161 -8.02 -19.07 -4.15
C VAL A 161 -7.01 -17.98 -3.85
N LEU A 162 -5.90 -17.96 -4.61
CA LEU A 162 -4.78 -17.06 -4.37
C LEU A 162 -4.87 -15.83 -5.27
N GLY A 163 -4.88 -14.64 -4.67
CA GLY A 163 -4.65 -13.38 -5.36
C GLY A 163 -3.15 -13.04 -5.38
N GLU A 164 -2.69 -12.37 -6.42
CA GLU A 164 -1.29 -11.94 -6.54
C GLU A 164 -0.88 -11.02 -5.37
N ASN A 165 -1.77 -10.15 -4.93
CA ASN A 165 -1.59 -9.26 -3.79
C ASN A 165 -2.92 -9.08 -3.05
N VAL A 166 -2.91 -8.36 -1.92
CA VAL A 166 -4.11 -8.21 -1.08
C VAL A 166 -5.20 -7.36 -1.74
N GLN A 167 -4.85 -6.45 -2.66
CA GLN A 167 -5.83 -5.67 -3.42
C GLN A 167 -6.53 -6.54 -4.47
N ALA A 168 -5.79 -7.33 -5.24
CA ALA A 168 -6.35 -8.30 -6.17
C ALA A 168 -7.26 -9.33 -5.45
N THR A 169 -6.86 -9.74 -4.24
CA THR A 169 -7.66 -10.62 -3.37
C THR A 169 -9.01 -9.99 -3.00
N MET A 170 -9.00 -8.69 -2.66
CA MET A 170 -10.23 -7.96 -2.35
C MET A 170 -11.20 -7.93 -3.54
N LEU A 171 -10.67 -7.76 -4.76
CA LEU A 171 -11.47 -7.75 -5.98
C LEU A 171 -12.20 -9.08 -6.21
N TYR A 172 -11.57 -10.23 -5.87
CA TYR A 172 -12.24 -11.52 -6.05
C TYR A 172 -13.55 -11.62 -5.25
N ALA A 173 -13.58 -11.18 -4.00
CA ALA A 173 -14.80 -11.21 -3.20
C ALA A 173 -15.79 -10.11 -3.64
N ARG A 174 -15.29 -8.91 -3.95
CA ARG A 174 -16.12 -7.79 -4.41
C ARG A 174 -16.88 -8.15 -5.69
N ASP A 175 -16.18 -8.73 -6.65
CA ASP A 175 -16.72 -9.03 -7.97
C ASP A 175 -17.45 -10.40 -8.01
N GLY A 176 -17.55 -11.11 -6.88
CA GLY A 176 -18.28 -12.37 -6.75
C GLY A 176 -17.52 -13.61 -7.23
N ASN A 177 -16.22 -13.48 -7.51
CA ASN A 177 -15.35 -14.61 -7.87
C ASN A 177 -14.92 -15.45 -6.65
N ALA A 178 -15.08 -14.90 -5.45
CA ALA A 178 -14.97 -15.59 -4.17
C ALA A 178 -16.15 -15.23 -3.26
N ASP A 179 -16.52 -16.12 -2.32
CA ASP A 179 -17.61 -15.92 -1.37
C ASP A 179 -17.15 -15.04 -0.20
N ALA A 180 -15.87 -15.13 0.15
CA ALA A 180 -15.20 -14.32 1.17
C ALA A 180 -13.74 -14.04 0.76
N ALA A 181 -13.15 -12.98 1.32
CA ALA A 181 -11.73 -12.72 1.20
C ALA A 181 -11.14 -12.36 2.56
N ILE A 182 -9.94 -12.88 2.88
CA ILE A 182 -9.18 -12.46 4.05
C ILE A 182 -8.17 -11.41 3.58
N VAL A 183 -8.39 -10.17 3.99
CA VAL A 183 -7.76 -8.98 3.39
C VAL A 183 -7.38 -7.91 4.42
N ALA A 184 -6.74 -6.84 3.96
CA ALA A 184 -6.42 -5.68 4.78
C ALA A 184 -7.68 -4.88 5.14
N LEU A 185 -7.79 -4.47 6.41
CA LEU A 185 -8.84 -3.54 6.84
C LEU A 185 -8.81 -2.24 6.03
N SER A 186 -7.63 -1.75 5.66
CA SER A 186 -7.46 -0.51 4.89
C SER A 186 -8.15 -0.52 3.52
N LEU A 187 -8.26 -1.69 2.90
CA LEU A 187 -9.02 -1.87 1.66
C LEU A 187 -10.51 -2.09 1.95
N ALA A 188 -10.81 -2.91 2.95
CA ALA A 188 -12.17 -3.24 3.32
C ALA A 188 -12.98 -2.05 3.84
N ALA A 189 -12.34 -1.13 4.60
CA ALA A 189 -12.97 0.04 5.20
C ALA A 189 -13.54 1.03 4.18
N VAL A 190 -12.94 1.09 3.00
CA VAL A 190 -13.35 2.01 1.93
C VAL A 190 -14.08 1.31 0.77
N THR A 191 -14.20 -0.01 0.84
CA THR A 191 -14.94 -0.78 -0.17
C THR A 191 -16.41 -0.88 0.22
N ASN A 192 -17.24 -0.14 -0.50
CA ASN A 192 -18.69 -0.21 -0.35
C ASN A 192 -19.26 -1.58 -0.79
N GLY A 193 -20.45 -1.90 -0.29
CA GLY A 193 -21.18 -3.08 -0.76
C GLY A 193 -20.83 -4.39 -0.07
N GLY A 194 -20.24 -4.33 1.12
CA GLY A 194 -19.87 -5.51 1.89
C GLY A 194 -19.81 -5.28 3.39
N ALA A 195 -19.36 -6.30 4.11
CA ALA A 195 -19.15 -6.28 5.55
C ALA A 195 -17.82 -6.94 5.91
N SER A 196 -17.19 -6.46 6.98
CA SER A 196 -15.93 -6.97 7.50
C SER A 196 -16.12 -7.63 8.86
N LEU A 197 -15.45 -8.75 9.07
CA LEU A 197 -15.26 -9.41 10.36
C LEU A 197 -13.76 -9.29 10.72
N PRO A 198 -13.40 -8.62 11.82
CA PRO A 198 -12.00 -8.58 12.26
C PRO A 198 -11.46 -9.99 12.56
N VAL A 199 -10.22 -10.26 12.14
CA VAL A 199 -9.47 -11.45 12.55
C VAL A 199 -8.72 -11.11 13.83
N ASP A 200 -8.76 -12.01 14.80
CA ASP A 200 -8.04 -11.84 16.07
C ASP A 200 -6.53 -11.70 15.78
N PRO A 201 -5.88 -10.59 16.19
CA PRO A 201 -4.45 -10.38 15.97
C PRO A 201 -3.55 -11.41 16.66
N ALA A 202 -4.03 -12.15 17.64
CA ALA A 202 -3.30 -13.26 18.26
C ALA A 202 -3.13 -14.48 17.32
N LEU A 203 -3.92 -14.55 16.25
CA LEU A 203 -3.90 -15.66 15.30
C LEU A 203 -2.83 -15.51 14.20
N HIS A 204 -2.10 -14.42 14.13
CA HIS A 204 -1.03 -14.23 13.14
C HIS A 204 0.10 -13.35 13.68
N ALA A 205 1.25 -13.37 13.02
CA ALA A 205 2.31 -12.44 13.33
C ALA A 205 1.87 -10.98 13.06
N PRO A 206 2.36 -10.00 13.83
CA PRO A 206 2.02 -8.59 13.59
C PRO A 206 2.39 -8.14 12.16
N LEU A 207 1.49 -7.39 11.52
CA LEU A 207 1.72 -6.79 10.21
C LEU A 207 2.41 -5.42 10.39
N ASP A 208 3.61 -5.42 11.00
CA ASP A 208 4.40 -4.21 11.24
C ASP A 208 4.98 -3.71 9.91
N GLN A 209 4.42 -2.63 9.41
CA GLN A 209 4.79 -2.02 8.14
C GLN A 209 5.99 -1.11 8.31
N ALA A 210 6.91 -1.18 7.35
CA ALA A 210 8.11 -0.36 7.34
C ALA A 210 8.37 0.23 5.97
N MET A 211 9.04 1.37 5.93
CA MET A 211 9.48 2.03 4.71
C MET A 211 10.97 2.34 4.75
N VAL A 212 11.55 2.55 3.58
CA VAL A 212 12.97 2.86 3.41
C VAL A 212 13.19 3.64 2.12
N VAL A 213 14.10 4.60 2.15
CA VAL A 213 14.53 5.35 0.95
C VAL A 213 15.52 4.51 0.15
N CYS A 214 15.32 4.47 -1.16
CA CYS A 214 16.15 3.70 -2.09
C CYS A 214 16.85 4.62 -3.09
N GLY A 215 17.97 4.14 -3.65
CA GLY A 215 18.77 4.90 -4.59
C GLY A 215 19.51 6.08 -3.95
N THR A 216 19.95 7.02 -4.80
CA THR A 216 20.76 8.20 -4.39
C THR A 216 20.32 9.44 -5.18
N GLY A 217 20.88 10.61 -4.83
CA GLY A 217 20.68 11.86 -5.56
C GLY A 217 19.33 12.53 -5.28
N PRO A 218 18.83 13.36 -6.23
CA PRO A 218 17.65 14.21 -6.00
C PRO A 218 16.38 13.42 -5.65
N ALA A 219 16.11 12.31 -6.32
CA ALA A 219 14.94 11.49 -6.06
C ALA A 219 14.93 10.89 -4.65
N ALA A 220 16.11 10.48 -4.13
CA ALA A 220 16.24 10.00 -2.76
C ALA A 220 16.02 11.14 -1.74
N ALA A 221 16.49 12.35 -2.04
CA ALA A 221 16.24 13.52 -1.20
C ALA A 221 14.75 13.88 -1.14
N GLU A 222 14.05 13.79 -2.27
CA GLU A 222 12.59 13.98 -2.35
C GLU A 222 11.82 12.88 -1.63
N ALA A 223 12.28 11.62 -1.74
CA ALA A 223 11.71 10.49 -1.03
C ALA A 223 11.82 10.65 0.50
N LYS A 224 12.93 11.23 1.02
CA LYS A 224 13.06 11.58 2.45
C LYS A 224 12.02 12.62 2.89
N GLN A 225 11.65 13.55 2.01
CA GLN A 225 10.57 14.52 2.32
C GLN A 225 9.20 13.81 2.38
N LEU A 226 8.92 12.87 1.46
CA LEU A 226 7.70 12.07 1.51
C LEU A 226 7.65 11.18 2.76
N GLU A 227 8.77 10.54 3.10
CA GLU A 227 8.92 9.74 4.31
C GLU A 227 8.61 10.56 5.57
N ALA A 228 9.18 11.76 5.69
CA ALA A 228 8.90 12.68 6.78
C ALA A 228 7.43 13.13 6.79
N PHE A 229 6.83 13.36 5.62
CA PHE A 229 5.41 13.72 5.52
C PHE A 229 4.49 12.58 5.98
N ILE A 230 4.76 11.33 5.60
CA ILE A 230 4.01 10.16 6.08
C ILE A 230 4.08 10.04 7.61
N GLY A 231 5.25 10.33 8.21
CA GLY A 231 5.48 10.34 9.65
C GLY A 231 4.90 11.55 10.39
N SER A 232 4.51 12.62 9.67
CA SER A 232 3.92 13.83 10.26
C SER A 232 2.56 13.58 10.89
N ARG A 233 2.05 14.54 11.65
CA ARG A 233 0.71 14.44 12.25
C ARG A 233 -0.36 14.20 11.18
N GLU A 234 -0.32 14.94 10.09
CA GLU A 234 -1.29 14.82 9.00
C GLU A 234 -1.19 13.46 8.30
N GLY A 235 0.03 13.01 7.97
CA GLY A 235 0.23 11.69 7.38
C GLY A 235 -0.28 10.56 8.28
N ARG A 236 -0.03 10.65 9.58
CA ARG A 236 -0.53 9.70 10.59
C ARG A 236 -2.05 9.72 10.70
N GLU A 237 -2.69 10.90 10.62
CA GLU A 237 -4.15 11.05 10.60
C GLU A 237 -4.75 10.37 9.36
N VAL A 238 -4.14 10.54 8.18
CA VAL A 238 -4.54 9.81 6.96
C VAL A 238 -4.46 8.30 7.20
N MET A 239 -3.31 7.78 7.65
CA MET A 239 -3.14 6.35 7.90
C MET A 239 -4.20 5.80 8.87
N THR A 240 -4.50 6.54 9.95
CA THR A 240 -5.52 6.13 10.93
C THR A 240 -6.93 6.07 10.32
N ARG A 241 -7.31 7.02 9.45
CA ARG A 241 -8.61 7.01 8.74
C ARG A 241 -8.80 5.75 7.90
N TYR A 242 -7.71 5.23 7.33
CA TYR A 242 -7.73 3.97 6.57
C TYR A 242 -7.59 2.72 7.45
N GLY A 243 -7.68 2.85 8.78
CA GLY A 243 -7.74 1.71 9.71
C GLY A 243 -6.38 1.10 10.07
N PHE A 244 -5.28 1.77 9.76
CA PHE A 244 -3.98 1.40 10.29
C PHE A 244 -3.86 1.81 11.75
N THR A 245 -3.14 1.01 12.54
CA THR A 245 -2.66 1.42 13.86
C THR A 245 -1.25 1.99 13.71
N LEU A 246 -0.93 2.98 14.54
CA LEU A 246 0.37 3.64 14.46
C LEU A 246 1.32 3.03 15.49
N PRO A 247 2.64 2.99 15.20
CA PRO A 247 3.63 2.61 16.21
C PRO A 247 3.50 3.52 17.44
N ALA A 248 3.52 2.92 18.63
CA ALA A 248 3.35 3.65 19.89
C ALA A 248 4.47 4.68 20.16
N ASP A 249 5.65 4.45 19.55
CA ASP A 249 6.88 5.19 19.84
C ASP A 249 7.34 6.12 18.69
N ALA A 250 6.54 6.34 17.65
CA ALA A 250 6.92 7.33 16.65
C ALA A 250 6.73 8.74 17.23
N PRO A 251 7.81 9.53 17.47
CA PRO A 251 7.66 10.89 17.96
C PRO A 251 6.82 11.66 16.95
N ALA A 252 5.80 12.37 17.44
CA ALA A 252 5.10 13.35 16.63
C ALA A 252 6.13 14.40 16.21
N THR A 253 6.57 14.35 14.95
CA THR A 253 7.39 15.40 14.40
C THR A 253 6.51 16.64 14.26
N PRO A 254 6.95 17.82 14.76
CA PRO A 254 6.16 19.05 14.82
C PRO A 254 5.75 19.59 13.45
#